data_3290cf62ab60d69493044aff33e30d95
#
_entry.id   3290cf62ab60d69493044aff33e30d95
#
_cell.length_a   1.000
_cell.length_b   1.000
_cell.length_c   1.000
_cell.angle_alpha   90.00
_cell.angle_beta   90.00
_cell.angle_gamma   90.00
#
_symmetry.space_group_name_H-M   'P 1'
#
loop_
_entity.id
_entity.type
_entity.pdbx_description
1 polymer ?
#
loop_
_entity_poly.entity_id
_entity_poly.type
_entity_poly.pdbx_seq_one_letter_code
_entity_poly.pdbx_strand_id
1 'polypeptide(L)'
;MSLAAADWPVAQSVEQIAANLATVHQRIASACARAGRDPASVRLLPVSKTVDEARIRMAVAAGCHQLGENKVQEAQRKAESMADLGVHWSVIGHLQTNKARYVARFASEFQALDSLRVAEALQQRLLLEDRTLDVFVQVNTSAEPSKYGLEPAAVADFVQQLPAFDRLRVRGLMTLAIFTPEVERVRAGGRRRAAAARSRPPQSAPGRICWARPRC
;
A
#
# COMPACT_ATOMS: atom_id res chain seq x y z
N MET A 1 25.74 -12.88 7.45
CA MET A 1 26.14 -11.55 6.97
C MET A 1 24.94 -10.65 7.11
N SER A 2 25.03 -9.69 8.04
CA SER A 2 24.02 -8.62 8.18
C SER A 2 23.93 -7.88 6.86
N LEU A 3 22.74 -7.76 6.28
CA LEU A 3 22.50 -6.74 5.27
C LEU A 3 22.64 -5.41 6.02
N ALA A 4 23.85 -4.87 6.02
CA ALA A 4 24.03 -3.48 6.31
C ALA A 4 22.99 -2.73 5.47
N ALA A 5 22.21 -1.88 6.11
CA ALA A 5 21.35 -0.95 5.40
C ALA A 5 22.28 -0.30 4.38
N ALA A 6 22.05 -0.55 3.08
CA ALA A 6 22.78 0.15 2.06
C ALA A 6 22.59 1.63 2.41
N ASP A 7 23.69 2.31 2.72
CA ASP A 7 23.71 3.75 2.95
C ASP A 7 23.35 4.41 1.61
N TRP A 8 22.05 4.42 1.34
CA TRP A 8 21.52 5.21 0.25
C TRP A 8 21.70 6.67 0.64
N PRO A 9 22.51 7.44 -0.10
CA PRO A 9 22.71 8.83 0.22
C PRO A 9 21.35 9.52 0.27
N VAL A 10 21.13 10.23 1.36
CA VAL A 10 19.91 10.98 1.57
C VAL A 10 19.85 12.09 0.53
N ALA A 11 18.88 12.03 -0.39
CA ALA A 11 18.67 13.06 -1.40
C ALA A 11 18.44 14.43 -0.73
N GLN A 12 19.16 15.45 -1.18
CA GLN A 12 19.16 16.80 -0.60
C GLN A 12 18.46 17.83 -1.52
N SER A 13 18.03 17.43 -2.71
CA SER A 13 17.34 18.31 -3.66
C SER A 13 16.26 17.58 -4.44
N VAL A 14 15.39 18.35 -5.08
CA VAL A 14 14.32 17.84 -5.97
C VAL A 14 14.91 17.04 -7.13
N GLU A 15 16.02 17.50 -7.71
CA GLU A 15 16.69 16.87 -8.84
C GLU A 15 17.25 15.50 -8.45
N GLN A 16 17.81 15.38 -7.25
CA GLN A 16 18.31 14.10 -6.75
C GLN A 16 17.17 13.11 -6.49
N ILE A 17 16.05 13.59 -5.96
CA ILE A 17 14.87 12.74 -5.79
C ILE A 17 14.31 12.32 -7.16
N ALA A 18 14.22 13.22 -8.12
CA ALA A 18 13.77 12.91 -9.47
C ALA A 18 14.68 11.87 -10.16
N ALA A 19 16.00 11.99 -10.02
CA ALA A 19 16.96 11.02 -10.54
C ALA A 19 16.80 9.63 -9.89
N ASN A 20 16.58 9.60 -8.58
CA ASN A 20 16.30 8.35 -7.86
C ASN A 20 15.01 7.70 -8.32
N LEU A 21 13.94 8.48 -8.52
CA LEU A 21 12.66 8.00 -9.05
C LEU A 21 12.82 7.45 -10.46
N ALA A 22 13.54 8.15 -11.35
CA ALA A 22 13.82 7.68 -12.70
C ALA A 22 14.55 6.33 -12.69
N THR A 23 15.53 6.16 -11.80
CA THR A 23 16.24 4.89 -11.61
C THR A 23 15.29 3.77 -11.18
N VAL A 24 14.37 4.04 -10.25
CA VAL A 24 13.37 3.05 -9.81
C VAL A 24 12.42 2.70 -10.95
N HIS A 25 11.92 3.70 -11.69
CA HIS A 25 11.04 3.48 -12.84
C HIS A 25 11.72 2.66 -13.94
N GLN A 26 13.01 2.92 -14.22
CA GLN A 26 13.78 2.13 -15.18
C GLN A 26 13.90 0.66 -14.74
N ARG A 27 14.12 0.40 -13.44
CA ARG A 27 14.15 -0.97 -12.89
C ARG A 27 12.79 -1.66 -13.02
N ILE A 28 11.68 -0.93 -12.78
CA ILE A 28 10.32 -1.44 -12.98
C ILE A 28 10.11 -1.79 -14.46
N ALA A 29 10.42 -0.87 -15.38
CA ALA A 29 10.28 -1.08 -16.82
C ALA A 29 11.08 -2.30 -17.30
N SER A 30 12.35 -2.42 -16.87
CA SER A 30 13.20 -3.57 -17.20
C SER A 30 12.63 -4.89 -16.65
N ALA A 31 12.05 -4.88 -15.45
CA ALA A 31 11.42 -6.06 -14.88
C ALA A 31 10.13 -6.45 -15.63
N CYS A 32 9.34 -5.45 -16.01
CA CYS A 32 8.11 -5.64 -16.80
C CYS A 32 8.43 -6.21 -18.18
N ALA A 33 9.45 -5.68 -18.88
CA ALA A 33 9.89 -6.20 -20.18
C ALA A 33 10.27 -7.68 -20.10
N ARG A 34 11.04 -8.08 -19.07
CA ARG A 34 11.39 -9.51 -18.88
C ARG A 34 10.18 -10.39 -18.56
N ALA A 35 9.10 -9.82 -18.03
CA ALA A 35 7.90 -10.55 -17.65
C ALA A 35 6.77 -10.44 -18.69
N GLY A 36 7.00 -9.80 -19.84
CA GLY A 36 5.98 -9.55 -20.85
C GLY A 36 4.80 -8.71 -20.32
N ARG A 37 5.07 -7.77 -19.39
CA ARG A 37 4.04 -6.91 -18.76
C ARG A 37 4.19 -5.47 -19.23
N ASP A 38 3.05 -4.79 -19.34
CA ASP A 38 3.04 -3.33 -19.51
C ASP A 38 3.55 -2.63 -18.22
N PRO A 39 4.60 -1.79 -18.28
CA PRO A 39 5.07 -1.00 -17.15
C PRO A 39 4.00 -0.11 -16.53
N ALA A 40 3.05 0.41 -17.31
CA ALA A 40 1.94 1.21 -16.81
C ALA A 40 1.00 0.43 -15.88
N SER A 41 1.05 -0.92 -15.90
CA SER A 41 0.31 -1.77 -14.97
C SER A 41 0.93 -1.81 -13.57
N VAL A 42 2.11 -1.19 -13.35
CA VAL A 42 2.83 -1.19 -12.08
C VAL A 42 2.90 0.23 -11.54
N ARG A 43 2.25 0.46 -10.41
CA ARG A 43 2.31 1.72 -9.68
C ARG A 43 3.39 1.68 -8.60
N LEU A 44 4.28 2.66 -8.58
CA LEU A 44 5.19 2.90 -7.47
C LEU A 44 4.44 3.67 -6.37
N LEU A 45 4.51 3.19 -5.14
CA LEU A 45 4.01 3.88 -3.95
C LEU A 45 5.18 4.13 -2.99
N PRO A 46 5.79 5.32 -3.00
CA PRO A 46 6.82 5.69 -2.04
C PRO A 46 6.24 5.76 -0.62
N VAL A 47 7.00 5.26 0.35
CA VAL A 47 6.60 5.25 1.77
C VAL A 47 7.30 6.38 2.49
N SER A 48 6.53 7.30 3.07
CA SER A 48 7.02 8.54 3.70
C SER A 48 7.03 8.50 5.23
N LYS A 49 6.81 7.30 5.83
CA LYS A 49 6.91 7.16 7.28
C LYS A 49 8.28 7.65 7.79
N THR A 50 8.29 8.40 8.89
CA THR A 50 9.50 8.99 9.49
C THR A 50 10.25 10.03 8.62
N VAL A 51 9.69 10.40 7.47
CA VAL A 51 10.24 11.46 6.62
C VAL A 51 9.64 12.80 7.03
N ASP A 52 10.48 13.82 7.15
CA ASP A 52 10.05 15.19 7.47
C ASP A 52 9.29 15.86 6.30
N GLU A 53 8.54 16.91 6.62
CA GLU A 53 7.67 17.59 5.66
C GLU A 53 8.45 18.30 4.54
N ALA A 54 9.61 18.86 4.85
CA ALA A 54 10.42 19.56 3.84
C ALA A 54 10.86 18.58 2.74
N ARG A 55 11.23 17.37 3.11
CA ARG A 55 11.59 16.32 2.15
C ARG A 55 10.40 15.77 1.41
N ILE A 56 9.24 15.66 2.06
CA ILE A 56 8.00 15.27 1.38
C ILE A 56 7.63 16.32 0.32
N ARG A 57 7.74 17.61 0.63
CA ARG A 57 7.51 18.70 -0.35
C ARG A 57 8.46 18.60 -1.54
N MET A 58 9.75 18.29 -1.32
CA MET A 58 10.69 18.03 -2.42
C MET A 58 10.28 16.79 -3.24
N ALA A 59 9.80 15.73 -2.59
CA ALA A 59 9.34 14.53 -3.29
C ALA A 59 8.10 14.80 -4.14
N VAL A 60 7.16 15.61 -3.65
CA VAL A 60 5.98 16.04 -4.42
C VAL A 60 6.40 16.90 -5.61
N ALA A 61 7.32 17.84 -5.42
CA ALA A 61 7.89 18.64 -6.51
C ALA A 61 8.62 17.79 -7.56
N ALA A 62 9.17 16.63 -7.16
CA ALA A 62 9.76 15.64 -8.05
C ALA A 62 8.73 14.68 -8.70
N GLY A 63 7.42 14.88 -8.47
CA GLY A 63 6.34 14.11 -9.08
C GLY A 63 5.73 12.99 -8.21
N CYS A 64 6.06 12.89 -6.92
CA CYS A 64 5.48 11.91 -6.00
C CYS A 64 4.14 12.41 -5.43
N HIS A 65 3.05 12.29 -6.17
CA HIS A 65 1.72 12.69 -5.69
C HIS A 65 0.95 11.60 -4.93
N GLN A 66 1.53 10.42 -4.75
CA GLN A 66 0.95 9.33 -3.96
C GLN A 66 1.97 8.84 -2.95
N LEU A 67 1.61 8.84 -1.67
CA LEU A 67 2.52 8.48 -0.59
C LEU A 67 1.88 7.49 0.38
N GLY A 68 2.70 6.56 0.89
CA GLY A 68 2.27 5.54 1.85
C GLY A 68 2.69 5.87 3.28
N GLU A 69 1.76 5.74 4.23
CA GLU A 69 2.00 5.95 5.65
C GLU A 69 1.54 4.77 6.50
N ASN A 70 2.33 4.42 7.53
CA ASN A 70 1.99 3.33 8.43
C ASN A 70 1.07 3.77 9.57
N LYS A 71 1.33 4.94 10.18
CA LYS A 71 0.62 5.42 11.37
C LYS A 71 -0.42 6.44 10.98
N VAL A 72 -1.68 6.16 11.32
CA VAL A 72 -2.84 7.00 10.95
C VAL A 72 -2.69 8.44 11.44
N GLN A 73 -2.24 8.64 12.68
CA GLN A 73 -2.10 10.00 13.23
C GLN A 73 -0.97 10.78 12.54
N GLU A 74 0.13 10.13 12.19
CA GLU A 74 1.21 10.76 11.42
C GLU A 74 0.73 11.11 10.01
N ALA A 75 0.01 10.20 9.36
CA ALA A 75 -0.58 10.41 8.04
C ALA A 75 -1.58 11.59 8.05
N GLN A 76 -2.46 11.64 9.06
CA GLN A 76 -3.43 12.73 9.21
C GLN A 76 -2.73 14.07 9.38
N ARG A 77 -1.77 14.17 10.30
CA ARG A 77 -1.02 15.41 10.52
C ARG A 77 -0.35 15.89 9.23
N LYS A 78 0.28 14.98 8.49
CA LYS A 78 0.90 15.29 7.19
C LYS A 78 -0.13 15.70 6.13
N ALA A 79 -1.28 15.04 6.08
CA ALA A 79 -2.34 15.41 5.15
C ALA A 79 -2.90 16.81 5.44
N GLU A 80 -3.03 17.18 6.71
CA GLU A 80 -3.50 18.50 7.14
C GLU A 80 -2.44 19.58 6.86
N SER A 81 -1.18 19.35 7.24
CA SER A 81 -0.10 20.35 7.07
C SER A 81 0.33 20.56 5.61
N MET A 82 0.02 19.60 4.72
CA MET A 82 0.37 19.63 3.30
C MET A 82 -0.86 19.52 2.39
N ALA A 83 -2.02 20.04 2.84
CA ALA A 83 -3.25 20.02 2.05
C ALA A 83 -3.11 20.80 0.72
N ASP A 84 -2.20 21.77 0.69
CA ASP A 84 -1.84 22.57 -0.49
C ASP A 84 -1.20 21.75 -1.63
N LEU A 85 -0.67 20.56 -1.34
CA LEU A 85 0.07 19.76 -2.32
C LEU A 85 -0.77 18.73 -3.08
N GLY A 86 -2.04 18.52 -2.71
CA GLY A 86 -2.92 17.57 -3.36
C GLY A 86 -2.42 16.11 -3.31
N VAL A 87 -1.72 15.72 -2.24
CA VAL A 87 -1.16 14.37 -2.09
C VAL A 87 -2.27 13.35 -1.83
N HIS A 88 -2.23 12.24 -2.56
CA HIS A 88 -3.07 11.06 -2.33
C HIS A 88 -2.42 10.15 -1.29
N TRP A 89 -2.97 10.16 -0.08
CA TRP A 89 -2.44 9.40 1.04
C TRP A 89 -2.96 7.96 1.07
N SER A 90 -2.05 6.99 1.04
CA SER A 90 -2.35 5.56 1.23
C SER A 90 -1.97 5.15 2.64
N VAL A 91 -2.93 4.73 3.45
CA VAL A 91 -2.65 4.14 4.77
C VAL A 91 -2.34 2.65 4.56
N ILE A 92 -1.09 2.26 4.86
CA ILE A 92 -0.56 0.92 4.61
C ILE A 92 -0.31 0.10 5.89
N GLY A 93 -0.53 0.70 7.07
CA GLY A 93 -0.34 0.05 8.36
C GLY A 93 -1.65 -0.41 8.99
N HIS A 94 -1.52 -1.29 9.99
CA HIS A 94 -2.67 -1.84 10.72
C HIS A 94 -3.54 -0.72 11.34
N LEU A 95 -4.85 -0.88 11.24
CA LEU A 95 -5.85 0.08 11.68
C LEU A 95 -6.59 -0.43 12.93
N GLN A 96 -6.49 0.32 14.02
CA GLN A 96 -7.39 0.18 15.16
C GLN A 96 -8.76 0.79 14.80
N THR A 97 -9.85 0.10 15.13
CA THR A 97 -11.22 0.54 14.74
C THR A 97 -11.59 1.93 15.23
N ASN A 98 -11.14 2.33 16.42
CA ASN A 98 -11.36 3.68 16.97
C ASN A 98 -10.68 4.79 16.16
N LYS A 99 -9.74 4.45 15.26
CA LYS A 99 -9.04 5.38 14.37
C LYS A 99 -9.62 5.43 12.96
N ALA A 100 -10.62 4.61 12.65
CA ALA A 100 -11.28 4.57 11.34
C ALA A 100 -11.82 5.96 10.92
N ARG A 101 -12.29 6.76 11.89
CA ARG A 101 -12.77 8.14 11.66
C ARG A 101 -11.72 9.05 11.00
N TYR A 102 -10.44 8.85 11.30
CA TYR A 102 -9.38 9.65 10.69
C TYR A 102 -9.12 9.22 9.25
N VAL A 103 -8.98 7.90 9.04
CA VAL A 103 -8.77 7.34 7.69
C VAL A 103 -9.90 7.76 6.74
N ALA A 104 -11.15 7.70 7.19
CA ALA A 104 -12.32 8.06 6.38
C ALA A 104 -12.27 9.52 5.89
N ARG A 105 -11.62 10.44 6.61
CA ARG A 105 -11.57 11.86 6.27
C ARG A 105 -10.54 12.21 5.21
N PHE A 106 -9.33 11.66 5.29
CA PHE A 106 -8.22 12.12 4.44
C PHE A 106 -7.69 11.07 3.47
N ALA A 107 -7.77 9.77 3.82
CA ALA A 107 -7.13 8.74 3.02
C ALA A 107 -7.80 8.59 1.65
N SER A 108 -6.99 8.44 0.63
CA SER A 108 -7.43 8.06 -0.72
C SER A 108 -7.49 6.55 -0.85
N GLU A 109 -6.73 5.84 -0.02
CA GLU A 109 -6.58 4.40 -0.12
C GLU A 109 -6.19 3.79 1.24
N PHE A 110 -6.75 2.61 1.55
CA PHE A 110 -6.38 1.83 2.72
C PHE A 110 -5.95 0.42 2.30
N GLN A 111 -4.70 0.04 2.61
CA GLN A 111 -4.11 -1.20 2.10
C GLN A 111 -3.97 -2.32 3.14
N ALA A 112 -4.48 -2.12 4.34
CA ALA A 112 -4.30 -3.07 5.45
C ALA A 112 -5.63 -3.64 5.95
N LEU A 113 -6.61 -3.86 5.05
CA LEU A 113 -7.92 -4.43 5.43
C LEU A 113 -7.77 -5.93 5.69
N ASP A 114 -7.93 -6.34 6.95
CA ASP A 114 -7.72 -7.71 7.40
C ASP A 114 -8.83 -8.26 8.32
N SER A 115 -9.90 -7.51 8.53
CA SER A 115 -11.03 -7.97 9.34
C SER A 115 -12.34 -7.27 8.98
N LEU A 116 -13.47 -7.95 9.13
CA LEU A 116 -14.81 -7.38 8.95
C LEU A 116 -15.09 -6.25 9.95
N ARG A 117 -14.54 -6.35 11.15
CA ARG A 117 -14.66 -5.31 12.17
C ARG A 117 -14.05 -3.99 11.72
N VAL A 118 -12.91 -4.03 11.02
CA VAL A 118 -12.29 -2.84 10.41
C VAL A 118 -13.11 -2.35 9.22
N ALA A 119 -13.61 -3.27 8.38
CA ALA A 119 -14.47 -2.92 7.25
C ALA A 119 -15.73 -2.18 7.72
N GLU A 120 -16.41 -2.70 8.73
CA GLU A 120 -17.59 -2.08 9.33
C GLU A 120 -17.30 -0.70 9.91
N ALA A 121 -16.21 -0.58 10.70
CA ALA A 121 -15.80 0.69 11.29
C ALA A 121 -15.49 1.76 10.21
N LEU A 122 -14.87 1.38 9.10
CA LEU A 122 -14.63 2.27 7.96
C LEU A 122 -15.94 2.63 7.26
N GLN A 123 -16.80 1.65 6.96
CA GLN A 123 -18.10 1.85 6.32
C GLN A 123 -18.92 2.90 7.07
N GLN A 124 -19.08 2.75 8.38
CA GLN A 124 -19.84 3.67 9.22
C GLN A 124 -19.29 5.11 9.14
N ARG A 125 -17.97 5.27 9.13
CA ARG A 125 -17.35 6.58 9.05
C ARG A 125 -17.42 7.19 7.65
N LEU A 126 -17.26 6.38 6.61
CA LEU A 126 -17.38 6.83 5.22
C LEU A 126 -18.80 7.28 4.87
N LEU A 127 -19.83 6.64 5.46
CA LEU A 127 -21.22 7.09 5.34
C LEU A 127 -21.39 8.50 5.92
N LEU A 128 -20.81 8.79 7.10
CA LEU A 128 -20.89 10.11 7.73
C LEU A 128 -20.13 11.20 6.95
N GLU A 129 -19.04 10.83 6.29
CA GLU A 129 -18.21 11.77 5.51
C GLU A 129 -18.67 11.84 4.03
N ASP A 130 -19.75 11.14 3.64
CA ASP A 130 -20.22 10.93 2.26
C ASP A 130 -19.10 10.61 1.27
N ARG A 131 -18.21 9.71 1.65
CA ARG A 131 -17.06 9.28 0.86
C ARG A 131 -17.07 7.81 0.56
N THR A 132 -16.30 7.43 -0.45
CA THR A 132 -15.88 6.05 -0.72
C THR A 132 -14.39 5.92 -0.55
N LEU A 133 -13.89 4.71 -0.27
CA LEU A 133 -12.48 4.45 -0.05
C LEU A 133 -12.03 3.23 -0.85
N ASP A 134 -10.93 3.37 -1.58
CA ASP A 134 -10.26 2.23 -2.21
C ASP A 134 -9.54 1.41 -1.16
N VAL A 135 -9.78 0.09 -1.13
CA VAL A 135 -9.19 -0.79 -0.13
C VAL A 135 -8.48 -1.98 -0.76
N PHE A 136 -7.41 -2.43 -0.11
CA PHE A 136 -6.74 -3.69 -0.43
C PHE A 136 -6.81 -4.61 0.78
N VAL A 137 -7.13 -5.88 0.53
CA VAL A 137 -7.17 -6.91 1.56
C VAL A 137 -5.75 -7.35 1.86
N GLN A 138 -5.35 -7.24 3.13
CA GLN A 138 -4.01 -7.64 3.57
C GLN A 138 -3.97 -9.13 3.84
N VAL A 139 -2.99 -9.81 3.22
CA VAL A 139 -2.77 -11.25 3.35
C VAL A 139 -1.41 -11.52 3.98
N ASN A 140 -1.37 -12.30 5.04
CA ASN A 140 -0.14 -12.77 5.65
C ASN A 140 0.44 -13.93 4.84
N THR A 141 1.42 -13.64 4.00
CA THR A 141 2.10 -14.64 3.17
C THR A 141 3.44 -15.07 3.73
N SER A 142 3.86 -14.52 4.86
CA SER A 142 5.14 -14.85 5.49
C SER A 142 5.06 -16.03 6.44
N ALA A 143 3.84 -16.44 6.83
CA ALA A 143 3.58 -17.44 7.89
C ALA A 143 4.21 -17.06 9.25
N GLU A 144 4.43 -15.76 9.49
CA GLU A 144 4.90 -15.24 10.78
C GLU A 144 3.69 -14.81 11.62
N PRO A 145 3.44 -15.43 12.79
CA PRO A 145 2.26 -15.13 13.63
C PRO A 145 2.21 -13.66 14.09
N SER A 146 3.36 -12.99 14.14
CA SER A 146 3.47 -11.59 14.56
C SER A 146 3.06 -10.57 13.49
N LYS A 147 2.76 -11.02 12.26
CA LYS A 147 2.38 -10.12 11.15
C LYS A 147 0.87 -10.08 10.96
N TYR A 148 0.36 -8.88 10.74
CA TYR A 148 -1.04 -8.64 10.40
C TYR A 148 -1.38 -9.20 9.02
N GLY A 149 -2.68 -9.40 8.80
CA GLY A 149 -3.24 -9.88 7.54
C GLY A 149 -3.92 -11.24 7.69
N LEU A 150 -4.85 -11.50 6.80
CA LEU A 150 -5.58 -12.77 6.75
C LEU A 150 -4.66 -13.92 6.34
N GLU A 151 -4.94 -15.10 6.87
CA GLU A 151 -4.37 -16.34 6.33
C GLU A 151 -4.84 -16.51 4.85
N PRO A 152 -3.98 -17.00 3.96
CA PRO A 152 -4.33 -17.15 2.54
C PRO A 152 -5.62 -17.92 2.29
N ALA A 153 -5.92 -18.94 3.10
CA ALA A 153 -7.13 -19.76 2.97
C ALA A 153 -8.42 -18.98 3.31
N ALA A 154 -8.35 -17.98 4.20
CA ALA A 154 -9.50 -17.19 4.63
C ALA A 154 -9.87 -16.05 3.65
N VAL A 155 -9.03 -15.78 2.66
CA VAL A 155 -9.21 -14.61 1.78
C VAL A 155 -10.48 -14.70 0.95
N ALA A 156 -10.81 -15.88 0.42
CA ALA A 156 -11.98 -16.05 -0.44
C ALA A 156 -13.28 -15.74 0.33
N ASP A 157 -13.46 -16.34 1.50
CA ASP A 157 -14.63 -16.16 2.34
C ASP A 157 -14.74 -14.71 2.86
N PHE A 158 -13.62 -14.10 3.19
CA PHE A 158 -13.58 -12.70 3.58
C PHE A 158 -14.04 -11.77 2.45
N VAL A 159 -13.52 -11.96 1.25
CA VAL A 159 -13.85 -11.11 0.09
C VAL A 159 -15.32 -11.26 -0.31
N GLN A 160 -15.94 -12.45 -0.14
CA GLN A 160 -17.36 -12.67 -0.41
C GLN A 160 -18.28 -11.84 0.50
N GLN A 161 -17.83 -11.46 1.68
CA GLN A 161 -18.62 -10.67 2.63
C GLN A 161 -18.47 -9.14 2.40
N LEU A 162 -17.43 -8.70 1.67
CA LEU A 162 -17.14 -7.28 1.46
C LEU A 162 -18.19 -6.52 0.62
N PRO A 163 -18.98 -7.11 -0.28
CA PRO A 163 -20.06 -6.40 -0.99
C PRO A 163 -21.12 -5.78 -0.06
N ALA A 164 -21.23 -6.23 1.19
CA ALA A 164 -22.11 -5.60 2.18
C ALA A 164 -21.64 -4.18 2.61
N PHE A 165 -20.41 -3.81 2.28
CA PHE A 165 -19.80 -2.51 2.61
C PHE A 165 -19.65 -1.66 1.35
N ASP A 166 -20.73 -0.99 0.92
CA ASP A 166 -20.83 -0.28 -0.35
C ASP A 166 -19.92 0.94 -0.48
N ARG A 167 -19.42 1.49 0.64
CA ARG A 167 -18.46 2.58 0.66
C ARG A 167 -17.00 2.12 0.49
N LEU A 168 -16.75 0.80 0.54
CA LEU A 168 -15.42 0.20 0.34
C LEU A 168 -15.30 -0.37 -1.07
N ARG A 169 -14.36 0.15 -1.85
CA ARG A 169 -14.07 -0.35 -3.20
C ARG A 169 -12.85 -1.26 -3.16
N VAL A 170 -13.06 -2.57 -3.18
CA VAL A 170 -11.96 -3.55 -3.14
C VAL A 170 -11.17 -3.53 -4.45
N ARG A 171 -9.91 -3.13 -4.40
CA ARG A 171 -9.00 -3.02 -5.56
C ARG A 171 -8.08 -4.21 -5.75
N GLY A 172 -7.83 -4.97 -4.71
CA GLY A 172 -6.95 -6.13 -4.80
C GLY A 172 -6.46 -6.61 -3.45
N LEU A 173 -5.34 -7.34 -3.49
CA LEU A 173 -4.67 -7.86 -2.30
C LEU A 173 -3.36 -7.12 -2.04
N MET A 174 -3.03 -6.93 -0.77
CA MET A 174 -1.74 -6.43 -0.30
C MET A 174 -1.03 -7.50 0.52
N THR A 175 0.28 -7.54 0.46
CA THR A 175 1.10 -8.33 1.39
C THR A 175 2.41 -7.64 1.69
N LEU A 176 2.93 -7.90 2.88
CA LEU A 176 4.28 -7.50 3.27
C LEU A 176 5.21 -8.69 3.04
N ALA A 177 6.16 -8.53 2.12
CA ALA A 177 7.19 -9.53 1.91
C ALA A 177 8.11 -9.64 3.14
N ILE A 178 8.66 -10.83 3.36
CA ILE A 178 9.73 -11.01 4.35
C ILE A 178 10.95 -10.19 3.93
N PHE A 179 11.61 -9.60 4.91
CA PHE A 179 12.87 -8.90 4.67
C PHE A 179 14.03 -9.90 4.72
N THR A 180 14.47 -10.33 3.55
CA THR A 180 15.56 -11.33 3.40
C THR A 180 16.32 -11.09 2.11
N PRO A 181 17.64 -11.38 2.05
CA PRO A 181 18.40 -11.39 0.81
C PRO A 181 18.02 -12.56 -0.11
N GLU A 182 17.37 -13.57 0.42
CA GLU A 182 16.98 -14.79 -0.32
C GLU A 182 15.79 -14.50 -1.25
N VAL A 183 16.06 -14.15 -2.50
CA VAL A 183 15.07 -13.75 -3.49
C VAL A 183 13.95 -14.80 -3.66
N GLU A 184 14.28 -16.09 -3.58
CA GLU A 184 13.29 -17.17 -3.74
C GLU A 184 12.28 -17.22 -2.58
N ARG A 185 12.69 -16.88 -1.36
CA ARG A 185 11.75 -16.73 -0.23
C ARG A 185 10.78 -15.57 -0.45
N VAL A 186 11.28 -14.44 -0.97
CA VAL A 186 10.42 -13.30 -1.36
C VAL A 186 9.44 -13.69 -2.47
N ARG A 187 9.92 -14.40 -3.51
CA ARG A 187 9.08 -14.90 -4.61
C ARG A 187 8.02 -15.89 -4.14
N ALA A 188 8.35 -16.77 -3.19
CA ALA A 188 7.39 -17.71 -2.61
C ALA A 188 6.22 -16.98 -1.93
N GLY A 189 6.48 -15.90 -1.18
CA GLY A 189 5.43 -15.02 -0.64
C GLY A 189 4.54 -14.41 -1.73
N GLY A 190 5.15 -13.93 -2.81
CA GLY A 190 4.43 -13.41 -3.97
C GLY A 190 3.54 -14.45 -4.65
N ARG A 191 4.01 -15.70 -4.79
CA ARG A 191 3.21 -16.82 -5.34
C ARG A 191 2.02 -17.15 -4.44
N ARG A 192 2.18 -17.19 -3.10
CA ARG A 192 1.07 -17.42 -2.15
C ARG A 192 0.00 -16.34 -2.27
N ARG A 193 0.38 -15.08 -2.37
CA ARG A 193 -0.57 -13.98 -2.62
C ARG A 193 -1.30 -14.12 -3.95
N ALA A 194 -0.58 -14.46 -5.02
CA ALA A 194 -1.18 -14.67 -6.34
C ALA A 194 -2.13 -15.88 -6.36
N ALA A 195 -1.85 -16.93 -5.58
CA ALA A 195 -2.75 -18.07 -5.39
C ALA A 195 -4.04 -17.64 -4.65
N ALA A 196 -3.92 -16.91 -3.55
CA ALA A 196 -5.06 -16.35 -2.82
C ALA A 196 -5.95 -15.44 -3.70
N ALA A 197 -5.34 -14.68 -4.63
CA ALA A 197 -6.09 -13.86 -5.58
C ALA A 197 -6.88 -14.68 -6.62
N ARG A 198 -6.38 -15.85 -6.99
CA ARG A 198 -7.05 -16.75 -7.98
C ARG A 198 -8.21 -17.56 -7.40
N SER A 199 -8.27 -17.72 -6.10
CA SER A 199 -9.38 -18.38 -5.41
C SER A 199 -10.69 -17.55 -5.43
N ARG A 200 -10.68 -16.39 -6.10
CA ARG A 200 -11.84 -15.51 -6.27
C ARG A 200 -12.74 -16.02 -7.41
N PRO A 201 -14.08 -16.11 -7.22
CA PRO A 201 -14.99 -16.26 -8.34
C PRO A 201 -14.90 -15.04 -9.28
N PRO A 202 -15.10 -15.21 -10.60
CA PRO A 202 -14.93 -14.13 -11.56
C PRO A 202 -16.01 -13.07 -11.36
N GLN A 203 -15.64 -11.92 -10.85
CA GLN A 203 -16.43 -10.70 -10.91
C GLN A 203 -15.58 -9.58 -11.51
N SER A 204 -16.17 -8.95 -12.50
CA SER A 204 -15.70 -7.87 -13.35
C SER A 204 -14.82 -6.82 -12.68
N ALA A 205 -13.63 -6.71 -13.09
CA ALA A 205 -12.66 -5.65 -13.32
C ALA A 205 -11.22 -6.07 -12.94
N PRO A 206 -10.19 -5.78 -13.72
CA PRO A 206 -8.82 -6.15 -13.40
C PRO A 206 -8.33 -5.30 -12.21
N GLY A 207 -8.28 -5.90 -11.04
CA GLY A 207 -7.73 -5.28 -9.83
C GLY A 207 -6.24 -5.01 -10.01
N ARG A 208 -5.85 -3.76 -9.94
CA ARG A 208 -4.43 -3.34 -9.97
C ARG A 208 -3.71 -3.91 -8.76
N ILE A 209 -2.64 -4.64 -9.01
CA ILE A 209 -1.79 -5.23 -7.97
C ILE A 209 -0.80 -4.17 -7.52
N CYS A 210 -0.88 -3.76 -6.27
CA CYS A 210 0.04 -2.80 -5.66
C CYS A 210 1.17 -3.54 -4.92
N TRP A 211 2.43 -3.09 -5.13
CA TRP A 211 3.59 -3.56 -4.39
C TRP A 211 4.04 -2.45 -3.45
N ALA A 212 3.75 -2.57 -2.17
CA ALA A 212 4.41 -1.76 -1.16
C ALA A 212 5.77 -2.41 -0.82
N ARG A 213 6.88 -1.73 -1.11
CA ARG A 213 8.21 -2.09 -0.56
C ARG A 213 8.44 -1.22 0.68
N PRO A 214 8.79 -1.81 1.83
CA PRO A 214 9.38 -1.03 2.90
C PRO A 214 10.80 -0.65 2.48
N ARG A 215 11.08 0.63 2.47
CA ARG A 215 12.34 1.34 2.17
C ARG A 215 12.59 1.67 0.69
N CYS A 216 12.35 2.91 0.39
CA CYS A 216 13.31 3.77 -0.32
C CYS A 216 14.03 4.63 0.68
#